data_89b1607d11625d741d2fc6c6b1c757b3
#
_entry.id   89b1607d11625d741d2fc6c6b1c757b3
#
_cell.length_a   1.000
_cell.length_b   1.000
_cell.length_c   1.000
_cell.angle_alpha   90.00
_cell.angle_beta   90.00
_cell.angle_gamma   90.00
#
_symmetry.space_group_name_H-M   'P 1'
#
loop_
_entity.id
_entity.type
_entity.pdbx_description
1 polymer ?
#
loop_
_entity_poly.entity_id
_entity_poly.type
_entity_poly.pdbx_seq_one_letter_code
_entity_poly.pdbx_strand_id
1 'polypeptide(L)'
;MGKLIGRISICLLIVCSFWAGTVISDRQRLGEELVRLHVVAASDEKWDQELKLRVRDAVSESLRSDLEKIRDAGEAKRYLQEKLPYIREVAQSTLRFFGCQDTVSVSLCREVFDRRVYDTFSLPAGVYDALRIVIGEGQGKNWWCVVFPGLCIPAASVGTVAVAAGAGFPEGLNNTLIGEAGYELRFGILDAMGKLENVFFGE
;
A
#
# COMPACT_ATOMS: atom_id res chain seq x y z
N MET A 1 -27.03 43.02 2.99
CA MET A 1 -26.17 42.02 3.68
C MET A 1 -26.49 40.58 3.25
N GLY A 2 -27.73 40.09 3.27
CA GLY A 2 -28.07 38.72 2.91
C GLY A 2 -27.62 38.24 1.51
N LYS A 3 -27.73 39.07 0.46
CA LYS A 3 -27.28 38.72 -0.90
C LYS A 3 -25.77 38.60 -1.03
N LEU A 4 -25.00 39.35 -0.23
CA LEU A 4 -23.54 39.26 -0.22
C LEU A 4 -23.07 37.97 0.52
N ILE A 5 -23.69 37.65 1.65
CA ILE A 5 -23.45 36.43 2.39
C ILE A 5 -23.75 35.19 1.52
N GLY A 6 -24.89 35.20 0.80
CA GLY A 6 -25.24 34.12 -0.13
C GLY A 6 -24.21 33.93 -1.25
N ARG A 7 -23.69 35.01 -1.83
CA ARG A 7 -22.61 34.90 -2.85
C ARG A 7 -21.31 34.35 -2.28
N ILE A 8 -20.92 34.81 -1.10
CA ILE A 8 -19.71 34.28 -0.41
C ILE A 8 -19.86 32.80 -0.11
N SER A 9 -21.04 32.36 0.40
CA SER A 9 -21.30 30.96 0.68
C SER A 9 -21.23 30.08 -0.59
N ILE A 10 -21.78 30.57 -1.71
CA ILE A 10 -21.72 29.85 -2.98
C ILE A 10 -20.26 29.73 -3.46
N CYS A 11 -19.47 30.82 -3.44
CA CYS A 11 -18.05 30.78 -3.79
C CYS A 11 -17.28 29.80 -2.92
N LEU A 12 -17.54 29.77 -1.61
CA LEU A 12 -16.88 28.88 -0.67
C LEU A 12 -17.24 27.41 -0.96
N LEU A 13 -18.49 27.11 -1.26
CA LEU A 13 -18.93 25.77 -1.67
C LEU A 13 -18.25 25.31 -2.96
N ILE A 14 -18.13 26.20 -3.97
CA ILE A 14 -17.44 25.87 -5.23
C ILE A 14 -15.97 25.56 -4.96
N VAL A 15 -15.27 26.40 -4.17
CA VAL A 15 -13.87 26.18 -3.82
C VAL A 15 -13.69 24.87 -3.05
N CYS A 16 -14.56 24.61 -2.05
CA CYS A 16 -14.52 23.34 -1.28
C CYS A 16 -14.79 22.13 -2.18
N SER A 17 -15.75 22.21 -3.10
CA SER A 17 -16.06 21.10 -4.03
C SER A 17 -14.90 20.83 -4.99
N PHE A 18 -14.27 21.88 -5.53
CA PHE A 18 -13.11 21.75 -6.39
C PHE A 18 -11.93 21.13 -5.64
N TRP A 19 -11.68 21.62 -4.43
CA TRP A 19 -10.60 21.08 -3.58
C TRP A 19 -10.86 19.62 -3.17
N ALA A 20 -12.09 19.27 -2.81
CA ALA A 20 -12.48 17.88 -2.52
C ALA A 20 -12.26 16.97 -3.75
N GLY A 21 -12.60 17.45 -4.95
CA GLY A 21 -12.38 16.73 -6.21
C GLY A 21 -10.90 16.41 -6.45
N THR A 22 -9.99 17.36 -6.20
CA THR A 22 -8.55 17.13 -6.37
C THR A 22 -8.03 16.09 -5.36
N VAL A 23 -8.48 16.17 -4.12
CA VAL A 23 -8.10 15.24 -3.06
C VAL A 23 -8.55 13.80 -3.37
N ILE A 24 -9.77 13.63 -3.88
CA ILE A 24 -10.30 12.31 -4.29
C ILE A 24 -9.50 11.76 -5.47
N SER A 25 -9.21 12.60 -6.46
CA SER A 25 -8.42 12.20 -7.64
C SER A 25 -7.01 11.75 -7.26
N ASP A 26 -6.33 12.49 -6.38
CA ASP A 26 -4.98 12.14 -5.90
C ASP A 26 -4.97 10.78 -5.17
N ARG A 27 -6.03 10.49 -4.40
CA ARG A 27 -6.20 9.21 -3.71
C ARG A 27 -6.41 8.04 -4.66
N GLN A 28 -7.27 8.22 -5.65
CA GLN A 28 -7.53 7.18 -6.66
C GLN A 28 -6.25 6.87 -7.44
N ARG A 29 -5.50 7.90 -7.85
CA ARG A 29 -4.20 7.73 -8.50
C ARG A 29 -3.22 6.92 -7.65
N LEU A 30 -3.10 7.24 -6.36
CA LEU A 30 -2.25 6.46 -5.44
C LEU A 30 -2.65 4.98 -5.41
N GLY A 31 -3.96 4.69 -5.35
CA GLY A 31 -4.45 3.31 -5.38
C GLY A 31 -4.18 2.58 -6.69
N GLU A 32 -4.09 3.30 -7.80
CA GLU A 32 -3.84 2.74 -9.13
C GLU A 32 -2.35 2.59 -9.47
N GLU A 33 -1.50 3.48 -8.94
CA GLU A 33 -0.07 3.54 -9.21
C GLU A 33 0.78 2.71 -8.24
N LEU A 34 0.17 2.15 -7.19
CA LEU A 34 0.84 1.33 -6.20
C LEU A 34 0.32 -0.10 -6.20
N VAL A 35 1.22 -1.05 -5.95
CA VAL A 35 0.84 -2.40 -5.53
C VAL A 35 1.44 -2.64 -4.15
N ARG A 36 0.59 -2.98 -3.19
CA ARG A 36 1.00 -3.26 -1.82
C ARG A 36 1.36 -4.73 -1.64
N LEU A 37 2.16 -5.04 -0.63
CA LEU A 37 2.40 -6.41 -0.19
C LEU A 37 1.78 -6.58 1.19
N HIS A 38 0.94 -7.60 1.32
CA HIS A 38 0.29 -7.99 2.55
C HIS A 38 0.64 -9.43 2.89
N VAL A 39 1.40 -9.65 3.98
CA VAL A 39 1.76 -10.99 4.44
C VAL A 39 1.12 -11.23 5.81
N VAL A 40 0.34 -12.31 5.91
CA VAL A 40 -0.38 -12.71 7.11
C VAL A 40 0.30 -13.94 7.71
N ALA A 41 0.68 -13.87 8.99
CA ALA A 41 1.24 -15.00 9.71
C ALA A 41 0.16 -16.04 10.08
N ALA A 42 0.56 -17.29 10.29
CA ALA A 42 -0.35 -18.35 10.73
C ALA A 42 -0.96 -18.02 12.10
N SER A 43 -0.13 -17.55 13.04
CA SER A 43 -0.56 -17.15 14.38
C SER A 43 0.27 -15.96 14.90
N ASP A 44 -0.01 -15.52 16.15
CA ASP A 44 0.76 -14.48 16.85
C ASP A 44 1.97 -15.03 17.60
N GLU A 45 2.25 -16.32 17.49
CA GLU A 45 3.44 -16.91 18.08
C GLU A 45 4.72 -16.32 17.48
N LYS A 46 5.74 -16.18 18.31
CA LYS A 46 7.01 -15.54 17.90
C LYS A 46 7.62 -16.20 16.67
N TRP A 47 7.53 -17.53 16.59
CA TRP A 47 8.04 -18.30 15.47
C TRP A 47 7.29 -17.99 14.16
N ASP A 48 5.98 -17.97 14.20
CA ASP A 48 5.15 -17.66 13.01
C ASP A 48 5.36 -16.23 12.53
N GLN A 49 5.55 -15.30 13.48
CA GLN A 49 5.88 -13.92 13.16
C GLN A 49 7.27 -13.81 12.51
N GLU A 50 8.25 -14.61 12.92
CA GLU A 50 9.57 -14.67 12.29
C GLU A 50 9.47 -15.30 10.88
N LEU A 51 8.78 -16.43 10.73
CA LEU A 51 8.55 -17.09 9.44
C LEU A 51 7.89 -16.14 8.42
N LYS A 52 6.90 -15.37 8.84
CA LYS A 52 6.27 -14.33 8.01
C LYS A 52 7.32 -13.38 7.43
N LEU A 53 8.27 -12.92 8.25
CA LEU A 53 9.32 -12.01 7.77
C LEU A 53 10.28 -12.71 6.80
N ARG A 54 10.61 -13.98 7.03
CA ARG A 54 11.43 -14.78 6.11
C ARG A 54 10.75 -14.97 4.76
N VAL A 55 9.44 -15.26 4.76
CA VAL A 55 8.65 -15.38 3.53
C VAL A 55 8.59 -14.04 2.79
N ARG A 56 8.33 -12.94 3.50
CA ARG A 56 8.37 -11.58 2.92
C ARG A 56 9.69 -11.32 2.20
N ASP A 57 10.82 -11.58 2.87
CA ASP A 57 12.15 -11.28 2.36
C ASP A 57 12.48 -12.15 1.14
N ALA A 58 12.19 -13.45 1.20
CA ALA A 58 12.40 -14.37 0.09
C ALA A 58 11.58 -14.00 -1.15
N VAL A 59 10.29 -13.68 -0.97
CA VAL A 59 9.43 -13.25 -2.06
C VAL A 59 9.90 -11.91 -2.63
N SER A 60 10.19 -10.92 -1.78
CA SER A 60 10.67 -9.62 -2.24
C SER A 60 11.96 -9.75 -3.05
N GLU A 61 12.91 -10.53 -2.58
CA GLU A 61 14.18 -10.74 -3.29
C GLU A 61 13.97 -11.45 -4.63
N SER A 62 13.06 -12.44 -4.68
CA SER A 62 12.77 -13.20 -5.91
C SER A 62 12.13 -12.36 -7.02
N LEU A 63 11.49 -11.25 -6.67
CA LEU A 63 10.79 -10.36 -7.61
C LEU A 63 11.62 -9.11 -7.97
N ARG A 64 12.68 -8.82 -7.21
CA ARG A 64 13.43 -7.55 -7.29
C ARG A 64 13.89 -7.22 -8.70
N SER A 65 14.66 -8.12 -9.32
CA SER A 65 15.32 -7.84 -10.60
C SER A 65 14.35 -7.58 -11.75
N ASP A 66 13.15 -8.12 -11.66
CA ASP A 66 12.15 -7.96 -12.71
C ASP A 66 11.29 -6.71 -12.45
N LEU A 67 10.87 -6.48 -11.21
CA LEU A 67 10.07 -5.30 -10.84
C LEU A 67 10.86 -3.99 -11.00
N GLU A 68 12.19 -4.00 -10.82
CA GLU A 68 13.04 -2.83 -11.06
C GLU A 68 13.07 -2.38 -12.54
N LYS A 69 12.75 -3.27 -13.46
CA LYS A 69 12.67 -2.96 -14.91
C LYS A 69 11.32 -2.41 -15.34
N ILE A 70 10.29 -2.67 -14.55
CA ILE A 70 8.92 -2.25 -14.81
C ILE A 70 8.75 -0.79 -14.41
N ARG A 71 8.04 -0.02 -15.23
CA ARG A 71 7.83 1.43 -15.04
C ARG A 71 6.38 1.80 -14.74
N ASP A 72 5.46 0.88 -14.95
CA ASP A 72 4.03 1.10 -14.92
C ASP A 72 3.34 0.11 -13.97
N ALA A 73 2.46 0.60 -13.12
CA ALA A 73 1.76 -0.25 -12.13
C ALA A 73 0.85 -1.30 -12.78
N GLY A 74 0.27 -0.97 -13.95
CA GLY A 74 -0.54 -1.92 -14.70
C GLY A 74 0.31 -3.08 -15.25
N GLU A 75 1.53 -2.80 -15.70
CA GLU A 75 2.50 -3.82 -16.09
C GLU A 75 2.93 -4.65 -14.88
N ALA A 76 3.22 -4.00 -13.74
CA ALA A 76 3.56 -4.69 -12.51
C ALA A 76 2.45 -5.65 -12.04
N LYS A 77 1.20 -5.22 -12.11
CA LYS A 77 0.04 -6.05 -11.77
C LYS A 77 -0.08 -7.28 -12.69
N ARG A 78 0.07 -7.10 -14.01
CA ARG A 78 0.06 -8.23 -14.95
C ARG A 78 1.20 -9.20 -14.66
N TYR A 79 2.41 -8.70 -14.48
CA TYR A 79 3.56 -9.50 -14.10
C TYR A 79 3.32 -10.29 -12.81
N LEU A 80 2.86 -9.64 -11.75
CA LEU A 80 2.57 -10.30 -10.49
C LEU A 80 1.47 -11.35 -10.63
N GLN A 81 0.42 -11.07 -11.41
CA GLN A 81 -0.68 -12.01 -11.68
C GLN A 81 -0.17 -13.29 -12.37
N GLU A 82 0.73 -13.16 -13.34
CA GLU A 82 1.34 -14.28 -14.04
C GLU A 82 2.31 -15.07 -13.13
N LYS A 83 2.94 -14.39 -12.19
CA LYS A 83 3.92 -14.98 -11.27
C LYS A 83 3.32 -15.56 -9.98
N LEU A 84 2.00 -15.51 -9.77
CA LEU A 84 1.38 -16.04 -8.53
C LEU A 84 1.80 -17.49 -8.21
N PRO A 85 1.85 -18.43 -9.18
CA PRO A 85 2.31 -19.79 -8.89
C PRO A 85 3.76 -19.86 -8.45
N TYR A 86 4.64 -19.06 -9.06
CA TYR A 86 6.05 -18.95 -8.70
C TYR A 86 6.23 -18.35 -7.31
N ILE A 87 5.52 -17.24 -7.01
CA ILE A 87 5.56 -16.58 -5.71
C ILE A 87 5.11 -17.56 -4.61
N ARG A 88 4.06 -18.34 -4.87
CA ARG A 88 3.60 -19.37 -3.94
C ARG A 88 4.67 -20.42 -3.68
N GLU A 89 5.36 -20.89 -4.71
CA GLU A 89 6.43 -21.88 -4.54
C GLU A 89 7.61 -21.31 -3.76
N VAL A 90 8.03 -20.07 -4.00
CA VAL A 90 9.06 -19.38 -3.22
C VAL A 90 8.66 -19.30 -1.74
N ALA A 91 7.43 -18.87 -1.45
CA ALA A 91 6.93 -18.77 -0.09
C ALA A 91 6.86 -20.15 0.59
N GLN A 92 6.32 -21.16 -0.11
CA GLN A 92 6.18 -22.52 0.42
C GLN A 92 7.53 -23.19 0.64
N SER A 93 8.48 -23.04 -0.27
CA SER A 93 9.83 -23.58 -0.12
C SER A 93 10.59 -22.92 1.04
N THR A 94 10.36 -21.62 1.26
CA THR A 94 10.90 -20.91 2.44
C THR A 94 10.36 -21.52 3.73
N LEU A 95 9.06 -21.76 3.84
CA LEU A 95 8.49 -22.41 5.04
C LEU A 95 9.09 -23.80 5.27
N ARG A 96 9.17 -24.62 4.21
CA ARG A 96 9.77 -25.98 4.30
C ARG A 96 11.22 -25.94 4.74
N PHE A 97 12.01 -24.97 4.24
CA PHE A 97 13.41 -24.80 4.63
C PHE A 97 13.56 -24.57 6.13
N PHE A 98 12.62 -23.87 6.75
CA PHE A 98 12.59 -23.65 8.20
C PHE A 98 11.79 -24.72 8.96
N GLY A 99 11.40 -25.83 8.32
CA GLY A 99 10.72 -26.96 8.97
C GLY A 99 9.22 -26.74 9.20
N CYS A 100 8.62 -25.69 8.67
CA CYS A 100 7.18 -25.41 8.77
C CYS A 100 6.40 -26.15 7.67
N GLN A 101 5.31 -26.83 8.07
CA GLN A 101 4.44 -27.60 7.17
C GLN A 101 3.17 -26.84 6.75
N ASP A 102 3.01 -25.61 7.20
CA ASP A 102 1.85 -24.80 6.82
C ASP A 102 1.79 -24.56 5.31
N THR A 103 0.58 -24.45 4.82
CA THR A 103 0.33 -24.10 3.42
C THR A 103 0.36 -22.60 3.21
N VAL A 104 0.72 -22.18 1.99
CA VAL A 104 0.67 -20.77 1.59
C VAL A 104 -0.37 -20.57 0.51
N SER A 105 -1.22 -19.58 0.70
CA SER A 105 -2.05 -19.03 -0.37
C SER A 105 -1.52 -17.69 -0.83
N VAL A 106 -1.54 -17.45 -2.15
CA VAL A 106 -1.08 -16.19 -2.77
C VAL A 106 -2.14 -15.71 -3.73
N SER A 107 -2.48 -14.44 -3.65
CA SER A 107 -3.45 -13.80 -4.54
C SER A 107 -3.08 -12.35 -4.81
N LEU A 108 -3.51 -11.83 -5.97
CA LEU A 108 -3.53 -10.41 -6.25
C LEU A 108 -4.98 -9.94 -6.14
N CYS A 109 -5.28 -9.06 -5.21
CA CYS A 109 -6.63 -8.63 -4.90
C CYS A 109 -6.66 -7.15 -4.51
N ARG A 110 -7.86 -6.57 -4.51
CA ARG A 110 -8.07 -5.23 -3.95
C ARG A 110 -8.46 -5.38 -2.49
N GLU A 111 -7.74 -4.65 -1.63
CA GLU A 111 -7.95 -4.69 -0.20
C GLU A 111 -8.01 -3.27 0.38
N VAL A 112 -8.76 -3.16 1.46
CA VAL A 112 -8.82 -1.96 2.28
C VAL A 112 -7.60 -1.92 3.19
N PHE A 113 -6.93 -0.78 3.20
CA PHE A 113 -5.78 -0.52 4.06
C PHE A 113 -6.05 0.68 4.95
N ASP A 114 -5.69 0.58 6.21
CA ASP A 114 -5.60 1.74 7.10
C ASP A 114 -4.42 2.63 6.70
N ARG A 115 -4.46 3.89 7.15
CA ARG A 115 -3.33 4.79 7.04
C ARG A 115 -2.08 4.13 7.62
N ARG A 116 -0.99 4.18 6.87
CA ARG A 116 0.33 3.72 7.29
C ARG A 116 1.35 4.82 7.14
N VAL A 117 2.10 5.06 8.21
CA VAL A 117 3.21 5.99 8.25
C VAL A 117 4.49 5.17 8.15
N TYR A 118 5.32 5.52 7.18
CA TYR A 118 6.65 4.99 6.96
C TYR A 118 7.66 6.09 7.31
N ASP A 119 8.93 5.80 7.45
CA ASP A 119 9.92 6.80 7.90
C ASP A 119 9.99 8.03 7.02
N THR A 120 9.76 7.87 5.71
CA THR A 120 9.93 8.94 4.71
C THR A 120 8.65 9.37 4.02
N PHE A 121 7.57 8.62 4.17
CA PHE A 121 6.28 8.92 3.55
C PHE A 121 5.13 8.31 4.33
N SER A 122 3.92 8.73 4.03
CA SER A 122 2.72 8.09 4.56
C SER A 122 1.76 7.73 3.43
N LEU A 123 1.09 6.59 3.56
CA LEU A 123 0.01 6.20 2.66
C LEU A 123 -1.34 6.41 3.37
N PRO A 124 -2.29 7.09 2.74
CA PRO A 124 -3.62 7.28 3.30
C PRO A 124 -4.38 5.95 3.39
N ALA A 125 -5.40 5.92 4.23
CA ALA A 125 -6.38 4.84 4.22
C ALA A 125 -7.07 4.79 2.86
N GLY A 126 -7.33 3.59 2.34
CA GLY A 126 -7.98 3.43 1.05
C GLY A 126 -7.93 2.01 0.52
N VAL A 127 -8.51 1.83 -0.67
CA VAL A 127 -8.49 0.56 -1.39
C VAL A 127 -7.29 0.55 -2.33
N TYR A 128 -6.46 -0.48 -2.20
CA TYR A 128 -5.24 -0.66 -2.99
C TYR A 128 -5.21 -2.05 -3.63
N ASP A 129 -4.54 -2.16 -4.77
CA ASP A 129 -4.15 -3.48 -5.27
C ASP A 129 -3.04 -4.05 -4.38
N ALA A 130 -3.17 -5.31 -3.99
CA ALA A 130 -2.26 -5.96 -3.05
C ALA A 130 -1.89 -7.38 -3.48
N LEU A 131 -0.61 -7.69 -3.45
CA LEU A 131 -0.11 -9.06 -3.43
C LEU A 131 -0.29 -9.57 -2.00
N ARG A 132 -1.29 -10.44 -1.80
CA ARG A 132 -1.61 -11.03 -0.50
C ARG A 132 -1.02 -12.42 -0.39
N ILE A 133 -0.29 -12.66 0.69
CA ILE A 133 0.31 -13.95 1.05
C ILE A 133 -0.21 -14.34 2.43
N VAL A 134 -0.88 -15.47 2.54
CA VAL A 134 -1.43 -15.98 3.80
C VAL A 134 -0.74 -17.29 4.13
N ILE A 135 -0.18 -17.38 5.32
CA ILE A 135 0.49 -18.57 5.86
C ILE A 135 -0.47 -19.28 6.81
N GLY A 136 -0.69 -20.58 6.59
CA GLY A 136 -1.61 -21.39 7.39
C GLY A 136 -3.04 -20.81 7.39
N GLU A 137 -3.63 -20.72 8.59
CA GLU A 137 -4.98 -20.16 8.80
C GLU A 137 -5.03 -18.62 8.70
N GLY A 138 -3.88 -17.94 8.69
CA GLY A 138 -3.83 -16.49 8.58
C GLY A 138 -4.43 -15.74 9.76
N GLN A 139 -4.29 -16.28 10.98
CA GLN A 139 -4.87 -15.69 12.20
C GLN A 139 -3.89 -14.75 12.93
N GLY A 140 -2.64 -14.68 12.46
CA GLY A 140 -1.62 -13.86 13.08
C GLY A 140 -1.56 -12.43 12.55
N LYS A 141 -0.68 -11.63 13.17
CA LYS A 141 -0.45 -10.23 12.79
C LYS A 141 0.04 -10.08 11.37
N ASN A 142 -0.43 -9.05 10.73
CA ASN A 142 -0.14 -8.68 9.36
C ASN A 142 1.21 -7.95 9.23
N TRP A 143 1.84 -8.09 8.06
CA TRP A 143 2.91 -7.23 7.60
C TRP A 143 2.45 -6.47 6.35
N TRP A 144 2.71 -5.17 6.35
CA TRP A 144 2.25 -4.25 5.31
C TRP A 144 3.43 -3.50 4.72
N CYS A 145 3.65 -3.60 3.41
CA CYS A 145 4.62 -2.78 2.70
C CYS A 145 4.16 -2.47 1.27
N VAL A 146 5.02 -1.89 0.45
CA VAL A 146 4.79 -1.60 -0.96
C VAL A 146 5.69 -2.52 -1.78
N VAL A 147 5.12 -3.27 -2.72
CA VAL A 147 5.89 -4.14 -3.61
C VAL A 147 6.23 -3.44 -4.92
N PHE A 148 5.41 -2.48 -5.33
CA PHE A 148 5.67 -1.65 -6.52
C PHE A 148 5.12 -0.22 -6.31
N PRO A 149 5.85 0.84 -6.73
CA PRO A 149 7.28 0.85 -7.06
C PRO A 149 8.13 0.70 -5.80
N GLY A 150 9.30 0.11 -5.95
CA GLY A 150 10.26 -0.06 -4.84
C GLY A 150 9.88 -1.19 -3.88
N LEU A 151 10.70 -2.22 -3.86
CA LEU A 151 10.48 -3.45 -3.12
C LEU A 151 10.55 -3.24 -1.62
N CYS A 152 9.44 -3.53 -0.97
CA CYS A 152 9.28 -3.74 0.46
C CYS A 152 10.12 -2.78 1.32
N ILE A 153 9.81 -1.49 1.24
CA ILE A 153 10.40 -0.49 2.12
C ILE A 153 9.76 -0.74 3.50
N PRO A 154 10.50 -1.25 4.47
CA PRO A 154 9.96 -1.43 5.81
C PRO A 154 9.71 -0.06 6.45
N ALA A 155 8.73 0.03 7.33
CA ALA A 155 8.38 1.24 8.05
C ALA A 155 9.50 1.80 8.97
N ALA A 156 10.72 1.25 8.92
CA ALA A 156 11.78 1.57 9.86
C ALA A 156 13.21 1.43 9.29
N SER A 157 13.52 1.91 8.08
CA SER A 157 14.90 1.96 7.62
C SER A 157 15.34 3.39 7.29
N VAL A 158 16.24 3.90 8.10
CA VAL A 158 16.96 5.16 7.91
C VAL A 158 17.75 5.09 6.60
N GLY A 159 17.37 5.88 5.62
CA GLY A 159 18.04 5.94 4.31
C GLY A 159 17.11 5.99 3.10
N THR A 160 15.82 5.90 3.31
CA THR A 160 14.80 5.67 2.28
C THR A 160 14.41 6.90 1.45
N VAL A 161 14.84 8.12 1.83
CA VAL A 161 14.60 9.34 1.02
C VAL A 161 15.26 9.22 -0.37
N ALA A 162 16.44 8.60 -0.43
CA ALA A 162 17.12 8.35 -1.69
C ALA A 162 16.45 7.26 -2.52
N VAL A 163 15.75 6.32 -1.88
CA VAL A 163 15.04 5.21 -2.55
C VAL A 163 13.68 5.68 -3.08
N ALA A 164 12.95 6.53 -2.38
CA ALA A 164 11.69 7.10 -2.88
C ALA A 164 11.94 7.99 -4.11
N ALA A 165 12.98 8.81 -4.10
CA ALA A 165 13.38 9.62 -5.26
C ALA A 165 13.95 8.78 -6.42
N GLY A 166 14.58 7.63 -6.11
CA GLY A 166 15.12 6.68 -7.11
C GLY A 166 14.16 5.57 -7.53
N ALA A 167 13.08 5.34 -6.79
CA ALA A 167 12.12 4.26 -7.02
C ALA A 167 11.12 4.52 -8.16
N GLY A 168 11.29 5.64 -8.90
CA GLY A 168 10.50 5.91 -10.10
C GLY A 168 9.06 6.32 -9.82
N PHE A 169 8.75 6.81 -8.62
CA PHE A 169 7.46 7.48 -8.38
C PHE A 169 7.31 8.66 -9.35
N PRO A 170 6.19 8.81 -10.05
CA PRO A 170 5.92 10.00 -10.86
C PRO A 170 6.16 11.28 -10.06
N GLU A 171 6.74 12.31 -10.67
CA GLU A 171 7.11 13.57 -9.97
C GLU A 171 5.94 14.18 -9.19
N GLY A 172 4.71 14.03 -9.69
CA GLY A 172 3.49 14.45 -8.99
C GLY A 172 3.24 13.68 -7.68
N LEU A 173 3.67 12.41 -7.60
CA LEU A 173 3.50 11.57 -6.40
C LEU A 173 4.60 11.83 -5.37
N ASN A 174 5.81 12.14 -5.79
CA ASN A 174 6.90 12.51 -4.88
C ASN A 174 6.51 13.71 -4.01
N ASN A 175 5.94 14.75 -4.60
CA ASN A 175 5.44 15.92 -3.86
C ASN A 175 4.25 15.57 -2.95
N THR A 176 3.54 14.48 -3.25
CA THR A 176 2.40 13.97 -2.48
C THR A 176 2.84 13.07 -1.32
N LEU A 177 3.96 12.41 -1.40
CA LEU A 177 4.47 11.46 -0.39
C LEU A 177 5.47 12.08 0.61
N ILE A 178 6.22 13.10 0.20
CA ILE A 178 7.25 13.77 1.02
C ILE A 178 6.60 15.02 1.64
N GLY A 179 6.04 14.87 2.84
CA GLY A 179 5.20 15.90 3.46
C GLY A 179 5.92 17.20 3.87
N GLU A 180 5.45 18.34 3.38
CA GLU A 180 5.53 19.64 4.06
C GLU A 180 4.25 19.88 4.89
N ALA A 181 4.29 20.77 5.89
CA ALA A 181 3.25 20.95 6.91
C ALA A 181 1.79 21.20 6.43
N GLY A 182 1.55 21.54 5.15
CA GLY A 182 0.21 21.59 4.54
C GLY A 182 -0.43 20.22 4.28
N TYR A 183 0.33 19.18 4.44
CA TYR A 183 0.03 17.80 4.12
C TYR A 183 -0.84 17.10 5.18
N GLU A 184 -0.61 17.40 6.46
CA GLU A 184 -1.36 16.76 7.56
C GLU A 184 -2.87 17.04 7.49
N LEU A 185 -3.27 18.23 7.03
CA LEU A 185 -4.69 18.57 6.86
C LEU A 185 -5.32 17.83 5.68
N ARG A 186 -4.61 17.69 4.56
CA ARG A 186 -5.06 16.89 3.40
C ARG A 186 -5.25 15.43 3.77
N PHE A 187 -4.28 14.84 4.48
CA PHE A 187 -4.36 13.44 4.92
C PHE A 187 -5.43 13.21 5.97
N GLY A 188 -5.66 14.14 6.90
CA GLY A 188 -6.74 14.02 7.89
C GLY A 188 -8.13 13.89 7.24
N ILE A 189 -8.37 14.61 6.15
CA ILE A 189 -9.62 14.51 5.38
C ILE A 189 -9.67 13.22 4.58
N LEU A 190 -8.56 12.80 3.96
CA LEU A 190 -8.46 11.53 3.25
C LEU A 190 -8.68 10.34 4.18
N ASP A 191 -8.16 10.39 5.40
CA ASP A 191 -8.39 9.37 6.43
C ASP A 191 -9.86 9.32 6.88
N ALA A 192 -10.49 10.48 7.04
CA ALA A 192 -11.91 10.53 7.39
C ALA A 192 -12.79 9.95 6.27
N MET A 193 -12.46 10.25 5.01
CA MET A 193 -13.16 9.68 3.85
C MET A 193 -12.88 8.19 3.68
N GLY A 194 -11.64 7.71 3.93
CA GLY A 194 -11.29 6.31 3.89
C GLY A 194 -12.02 5.49 4.94
N LYS A 195 -12.20 6.04 6.14
CA LYS A 195 -13.02 5.41 7.19
C LYS A 195 -14.50 5.30 6.80
N LEU A 196 -15.04 6.30 6.09
CA LEU A 196 -16.41 6.24 5.57
C LEU A 196 -16.54 5.16 4.48
N GLU A 197 -15.57 5.03 3.58
CA GLU A 197 -15.58 4.01 2.54
C GLU A 197 -15.47 2.60 3.13
N ASN A 198 -14.66 2.42 4.18
CA ASN A 198 -14.56 1.16 4.92
C ASN A 198 -15.88 0.76 5.60
N VAL A 199 -16.72 1.74 6.00
CA VAL A 199 -18.05 1.49 6.56
C VAL A 199 -19.05 1.04 5.47
N PHE A 200 -18.87 1.50 4.22
CA PHE A 200 -19.79 1.19 3.13
C PHE A 200 -19.38 -0.01 2.28
N PHE A 201 -18.10 -0.38 2.24
CA PHE A 201 -17.54 -1.43 1.38
C PHE A 201 -16.76 -2.52 2.15
N GLY A 202 -16.68 -2.44 3.47
CA GLY A 202 -15.99 -3.38 4.34
C GLY A 202 -16.93 -4.47 4.86
N GLU A 203 -17.52 -5.28 3.92
CA GLU A 203 -18.08 -6.59 4.22
C GLU A 203 -17.16 -7.69 3.72
#